data_d50d5cf1788b97c837f89fcb7cc15fea
#
_entry.id   d50d5cf1788b97c837f89fcb7cc15fea
#
_cell.length_a   1.000
_cell.length_b   1.000
_cell.length_c   1.000
_cell.angle_alpha   90.00
_cell.angle_beta   90.00
_cell.angle_gamma   90.00
#
_symmetry.space_group_name_H-M   'P 1'
#
loop_
_entity.id
_entity.type
_entity.pdbx_description
1 polymer ?
#
loop_
_entity_poly.entity_id
_entity_poly.type
_entity_poly.pdbx_seq_one_letter_code
_entity_poly.pdbx_strand_id
1 'polypeptide(L)'
;MVKVNIRDKNFISYDPSSCHKAVNKYIEWVPTNEPVSTSCFITDLCLTDVVKASGVKRKVAWILEPRSIHPHVYDWIEKNNKLFDYVLTFDQLLIDKGENYLYYPHGRCWIHHYNNEEKSKLCSTFASVKAQALGHRLRHQIVDRFKNTHNIDCFGGYPKNYIEKKEDGLNGYYFSVTIENAIVPGYWTEKLVDCFATKTIPIYWGDKTSVNKFFDQDGIIYFNTIDELGDILDKLTPELYNEKIEAVEKNFNLVEEYTIPEDWIYLNYPFLFD
;
A
#
# COMPACT_ATOMS: atom_id res chain seq x y z
N MET A 1 21.16 -3.23 -13.10
CA MET A 1 19.84 -3.82 -12.83
C MET A 1 19.78 -5.23 -13.38
N VAL A 2 19.23 -6.15 -12.62
CA VAL A 2 19.03 -7.54 -13.05
C VAL A 2 17.75 -7.60 -13.89
N LYS A 3 17.80 -8.20 -15.09
CA LYS A 3 16.60 -8.41 -15.90
C LYS A 3 15.84 -9.61 -15.37
N VAL A 4 14.53 -9.46 -15.15
CA VAL A 4 13.67 -10.48 -14.53
C VAL A 4 12.38 -10.66 -15.32
N ASN A 5 12.04 -11.92 -15.64
CA ASN A 5 10.80 -12.21 -16.32
C ASN A 5 9.57 -11.89 -15.43
N ILE A 6 8.58 -11.24 -16.03
CA ILE A 6 7.30 -11.01 -15.37
C ILE A 6 6.12 -11.34 -16.28
N ARG A 7 5.05 -11.88 -15.66
CA ARG A 7 3.71 -11.98 -16.25
C ARG A 7 2.77 -11.17 -15.40
N ASP A 8 2.34 -10.05 -15.96
CA ASP A 8 1.54 -9.08 -15.23
C ASP A 8 0.47 -8.45 -16.13
N LYS A 9 -0.65 -8.09 -15.54
CA LYS A 9 -1.73 -7.30 -16.14
C LYS A 9 -2.13 -6.11 -15.26
N ASN A 10 -1.39 -5.85 -14.18
CA ASN A 10 -1.72 -4.80 -13.22
C ASN A 10 -0.98 -3.49 -13.53
N PHE A 11 0.32 -3.54 -13.84
CA PHE A 11 1.12 -2.31 -13.98
C PHE A 11 2.09 -2.30 -15.19
N ILE A 12 2.67 -3.44 -15.58
CA ILE A 12 3.83 -3.50 -16.51
C ILE A 12 3.57 -2.89 -17.91
N SER A 13 2.33 -2.71 -18.29
CA SER A 13 1.97 -2.09 -19.58
C SER A 13 2.09 -0.57 -19.59
N TYR A 14 2.22 0.07 -18.41
CA TYR A 14 2.22 1.54 -18.27
C TYR A 14 3.20 2.07 -17.21
N ASP A 15 3.71 1.21 -16.32
CA ASP A 15 4.67 1.61 -15.27
C ASP A 15 5.86 0.63 -15.22
N PRO A 16 7.07 1.11 -14.91
CA PRO A 16 8.27 0.27 -14.80
C PRO A 16 8.31 -0.56 -13.50
N SER A 17 7.47 -0.24 -12.52
CA SER A 17 7.34 -0.95 -11.25
C SER A 17 5.89 -1.03 -10.81
N SER A 18 5.62 -1.79 -9.76
CA SER A 18 4.29 -1.83 -9.13
C SER A 18 3.93 -0.54 -8.39
N CYS A 19 4.87 0.38 -8.24
CA CYS A 19 4.66 1.71 -7.68
C CYS A 19 4.57 2.73 -8.81
N HIS A 20 3.43 3.39 -8.94
CA HIS A 20 3.13 4.32 -10.03
C HIS A 20 4.26 5.35 -10.25
N LYS A 21 4.76 5.45 -11.50
CA LYS A 21 5.86 6.34 -11.93
C LYS A 21 7.21 6.13 -11.22
N ALA A 22 7.35 5.18 -10.31
CA ALA A 22 8.63 4.90 -9.68
C ALA A 22 9.42 3.87 -10.50
N VAL A 23 10.75 3.98 -10.46
CA VAL A 23 11.69 3.09 -11.17
C VAL A 23 12.44 2.25 -10.15
N ASN A 24 12.43 0.93 -10.35
CA ASN A 24 13.19 -0.02 -9.54
C ASN A 24 14.68 0.33 -9.55
N LYS A 25 15.35 0.22 -8.40
CA LYS A 25 16.79 0.47 -8.27
C LYS A 25 17.63 -0.73 -8.71
N TYR A 26 17.13 -1.95 -8.50
CA TYR A 26 17.92 -3.19 -8.63
C TYR A 26 17.51 -4.05 -9.81
N ILE A 27 16.24 -4.05 -10.20
CA ILE A 27 15.69 -4.95 -11.22
C ILE A 27 15.05 -4.18 -12.39
N GLU A 28 15.00 -4.87 -13.54
CA GLU A 28 14.25 -4.45 -14.72
C GLU A 28 13.28 -5.55 -15.09
N TRP A 29 11.97 -5.26 -15.07
CA TRP A 29 10.95 -6.21 -15.47
C TRP A 29 10.92 -6.41 -16.99
N VAL A 30 10.94 -7.65 -17.44
CA VAL A 30 10.88 -8.02 -18.86
C VAL A 30 9.65 -8.90 -19.13
N PRO A 31 8.60 -8.36 -19.74
CA PRO A 31 7.36 -9.08 -20.03
C PRO A 31 7.49 -9.92 -21.30
N THR A 32 8.33 -10.96 -21.28
CA THR A 32 8.57 -11.87 -22.41
C THR A 32 8.32 -13.33 -22.02
N ASN A 33 8.06 -14.17 -23.04
CA ASN A 33 7.98 -15.62 -22.88
C ASN A 33 9.37 -16.30 -22.91
N GLU A 34 10.36 -15.60 -23.46
CA GLU A 34 11.74 -16.10 -23.49
C GLU A 34 12.38 -15.91 -22.12
N PRO A 35 13.05 -16.93 -21.56
CA PRO A 35 13.75 -16.79 -20.29
C PRO A 35 14.91 -15.80 -20.40
N VAL A 36 14.82 -14.67 -19.70
CA VAL A 36 15.92 -13.68 -19.55
C VAL A 36 16.59 -13.79 -18.19
N SER A 37 15.98 -14.55 -17.27
CA SER A 37 16.46 -14.77 -15.90
C SER A 37 16.13 -16.18 -15.42
N THR A 38 16.63 -16.52 -14.25
CA THR A 38 16.32 -17.80 -13.59
C THR A 38 14.91 -17.86 -13.02
N SER A 39 14.28 -16.69 -12.75
CA SER A 39 12.96 -16.60 -12.13
C SER A 39 11.95 -15.90 -13.05
N CYS A 40 10.69 -16.32 -12.94
CA CYS A 40 9.56 -15.63 -13.53
C CYS A 40 8.55 -15.28 -12.43
N PHE A 41 8.28 -13.99 -12.26
CA PHE A 41 7.24 -13.49 -11.36
C PHE A 41 5.91 -13.47 -12.09
N ILE A 42 4.84 -13.86 -11.39
CA ILE A 42 3.50 -13.99 -11.96
C ILE A 42 2.52 -13.36 -10.99
N THR A 43 1.92 -12.23 -11.38
CA THR A 43 1.04 -11.44 -10.51
C THR A 43 -0.39 -11.94 -10.52
N ASP A 44 -1.20 -11.49 -9.58
CA ASP A 44 -2.59 -11.84 -9.28
C ASP A 44 -3.40 -12.41 -10.46
N LEU A 45 -3.70 -11.55 -11.45
CA LEU A 45 -4.58 -11.89 -12.58
C LEU A 45 -3.90 -12.81 -13.61
N CYS A 46 -2.61 -13.06 -13.44
CA CYS A 46 -1.81 -13.89 -14.33
C CYS A 46 -1.43 -15.26 -13.72
N LEU A 47 -1.84 -15.59 -12.49
CA LEU A 47 -1.40 -16.81 -11.80
C LEU A 47 -1.66 -18.09 -12.62
N THR A 48 -2.77 -18.16 -13.34
CA THR A 48 -3.07 -19.29 -14.24
C THR A 48 -2.08 -19.43 -15.40
N ASP A 49 -1.33 -18.38 -15.72
CA ASP A 49 -0.30 -18.40 -16.77
C ASP A 49 1.01 -19.08 -16.32
N VAL A 50 1.08 -19.62 -15.12
CA VAL A 50 2.23 -20.36 -14.58
C VAL A 50 2.68 -21.50 -15.49
N VAL A 51 1.76 -22.13 -16.22
CA VAL A 51 2.04 -23.18 -17.19
C VAL A 51 2.82 -22.67 -18.42
N LYS A 52 2.72 -21.37 -18.71
CA LYS A 52 3.42 -20.71 -19.82
C LYS A 52 4.83 -20.23 -19.44
N ALA A 53 5.17 -20.24 -18.15
CA ALA A 53 6.50 -19.88 -17.66
C ALA A 53 7.45 -21.10 -17.77
N SER A 54 7.74 -21.51 -19.03
CA SER A 54 8.65 -22.60 -19.32
C SER A 54 10.09 -22.09 -19.43
N GLY A 55 11.06 -22.97 -19.13
CA GLY A 55 12.49 -22.65 -19.27
C GLY A 55 13.10 -21.84 -18.14
N VAL A 56 12.32 -21.37 -17.16
CA VAL A 56 12.83 -20.70 -15.95
C VAL A 56 13.06 -21.74 -14.84
N LYS A 57 14.02 -21.44 -13.97
CA LYS A 57 14.36 -22.30 -12.82
C LYS A 57 13.35 -22.15 -11.68
N ARG A 58 12.82 -20.94 -11.48
CA ARG A 58 11.87 -20.62 -10.39
C ARG A 58 10.63 -19.92 -10.93
N LYS A 59 9.49 -20.28 -10.37
CA LYS A 59 8.20 -19.63 -10.59
C LYS A 59 7.75 -19.01 -9.29
N VAL A 60 7.56 -17.70 -9.29
CA VAL A 60 7.20 -16.92 -8.11
C VAL A 60 5.81 -16.31 -8.32
N ALA A 61 4.83 -16.74 -7.54
CA ALA A 61 3.55 -16.05 -7.47
C ALA A 61 3.74 -14.75 -6.68
N TRP A 62 3.13 -13.65 -7.12
CA TRP A 62 3.21 -12.38 -6.43
C TRP A 62 1.81 -11.78 -6.27
N ILE A 63 1.30 -11.84 -5.03
CA ILE A 63 -0.06 -11.39 -4.68
C ILE A 63 -0.03 -9.90 -4.35
N LEU A 64 -0.68 -9.09 -5.16
CA LEU A 64 -0.66 -7.62 -5.08
C LEU A 64 -1.90 -7.02 -4.40
N GLU A 65 -3.08 -7.65 -4.54
CA GLU A 65 -4.33 -7.11 -4.02
C GLU A 65 -4.90 -8.01 -2.89
N PRO A 66 -5.63 -7.43 -1.91
CA PRO A 66 -6.19 -8.22 -0.81
C PRO A 66 -7.37 -9.09 -1.26
N ARG A 67 -7.73 -10.07 -0.42
CA ARG A 67 -8.89 -10.97 -0.62
C ARG A 67 -10.20 -10.21 -0.89
N SER A 68 -10.37 -9.04 -0.29
CA SER A 68 -11.57 -8.21 -0.48
C SER A 68 -11.69 -7.61 -1.88
N ILE A 69 -10.61 -7.58 -2.65
CA ILE A 69 -10.56 -7.08 -4.03
C ILE A 69 -10.55 -8.24 -5.02
N HIS A 70 -9.67 -9.24 -4.80
CA HIS A 70 -9.49 -10.39 -5.69
C HIS A 70 -9.70 -11.74 -4.96
N PRO A 71 -10.90 -12.05 -4.43
CA PRO A 71 -11.12 -13.30 -3.67
C PRO A 71 -10.78 -14.56 -4.47
N HIS A 72 -11.07 -14.58 -5.79
CA HIS A 72 -10.79 -15.70 -6.67
C HIS A 72 -9.27 -16.01 -6.82
N VAL A 73 -8.41 -15.02 -6.68
CA VAL A 73 -6.95 -15.21 -6.70
C VAL A 73 -6.53 -16.05 -5.50
N TYR A 74 -7.06 -15.75 -4.32
CA TYR A 74 -6.77 -16.49 -3.10
C TYR A 74 -7.34 -17.91 -3.13
N ASP A 75 -8.58 -18.09 -3.59
CA ASP A 75 -9.19 -19.41 -3.77
C ASP A 75 -8.38 -20.28 -4.72
N TRP A 76 -7.79 -19.65 -5.75
CA TRP A 76 -6.99 -20.35 -6.74
C TRP A 76 -5.60 -20.71 -6.20
N ILE A 77 -4.88 -19.76 -5.58
CA ILE A 77 -3.52 -20.00 -5.09
C ILE A 77 -3.49 -21.02 -3.95
N GLU A 78 -4.50 -21.03 -3.09
CA GLU A 78 -4.62 -22.03 -2.02
C GLU A 78 -4.71 -23.46 -2.53
N LYS A 79 -5.30 -23.67 -3.70
CA LYS A 79 -5.42 -24.98 -4.36
C LYS A 79 -4.21 -25.33 -5.23
N ASN A 80 -3.47 -24.32 -5.73
CA ASN A 80 -2.49 -24.48 -6.78
C ASN A 80 -1.08 -23.98 -6.39
N ASN A 81 -0.83 -23.68 -5.12
CA ASN A 81 0.46 -23.16 -4.64
C ASN A 81 1.66 -24.02 -5.03
N LYS A 82 1.48 -25.34 -5.14
CA LYS A 82 2.52 -26.31 -5.55
C LYS A 82 3.04 -26.11 -6.99
N LEU A 83 2.36 -25.28 -7.79
CA LEU A 83 2.82 -24.89 -9.12
C LEU A 83 3.91 -23.82 -9.07
N PHE A 84 4.15 -23.22 -7.90
CA PHE A 84 5.14 -22.19 -7.65
C PHE A 84 6.20 -22.68 -6.66
N ASP A 85 7.42 -22.23 -6.86
CA ASP A 85 8.48 -22.44 -5.89
C ASP A 85 8.28 -21.54 -4.67
N TYR A 86 7.83 -20.29 -4.90
CA TYR A 86 7.52 -19.32 -3.84
C TYR A 86 6.26 -18.53 -4.14
N VAL A 87 5.61 -18.06 -3.07
CA VAL A 87 4.43 -17.18 -3.10
C VAL A 87 4.74 -15.94 -2.26
N LEU A 88 4.96 -14.81 -2.90
CA LEU A 88 5.13 -13.51 -2.25
C LEU A 88 3.75 -12.95 -1.90
N THR A 89 3.54 -12.64 -0.65
CA THR A 89 2.26 -12.13 -0.15
C THR A 89 2.46 -11.33 1.14
N PHE A 90 1.53 -10.41 1.43
CA PHE A 90 1.40 -9.74 2.72
C PHE A 90 0.37 -10.43 3.64
N ASP A 91 -0.45 -11.34 3.08
CA ASP A 91 -1.56 -12.00 3.80
C ASP A 91 -1.02 -13.05 4.78
N GLN A 92 -1.11 -12.75 6.08
CA GLN A 92 -0.60 -13.63 7.13
C GLN A 92 -1.26 -15.01 7.11
N LEU A 93 -2.54 -15.11 6.69
CA LEU A 93 -3.24 -16.40 6.60
C LEU A 93 -2.66 -17.32 5.51
N LEU A 94 -2.04 -16.75 4.48
CA LEU A 94 -1.29 -17.54 3.50
C LEU A 94 0.10 -17.88 4.02
N ILE A 95 0.80 -16.94 4.65
CA ILE A 95 2.15 -17.13 5.20
C ILE A 95 2.17 -18.29 6.19
N ASP A 96 1.16 -18.40 7.05
CA ASP A 96 1.04 -19.46 8.07
C ASP A 96 0.85 -20.86 7.46
N LYS A 97 0.65 -20.99 6.15
CA LYS A 97 0.42 -22.28 5.47
C LYS A 97 1.69 -23.04 5.09
N GLY A 98 2.85 -22.38 5.05
CA GLY A 98 4.10 -23.06 4.73
C GLY A 98 5.28 -22.16 4.40
N GLU A 99 6.47 -22.74 4.39
CA GLU A 99 7.75 -22.04 4.21
C GLU A 99 7.96 -21.45 2.81
N ASN A 100 7.21 -21.89 1.82
CA ASN A 100 7.27 -21.32 0.47
C ASN A 100 6.46 -20.04 0.31
N TYR A 101 5.71 -19.61 1.35
CA TYR A 101 5.07 -18.31 1.40
C TYR A 101 6.02 -17.30 2.05
N LEU A 102 6.37 -16.28 1.30
CA LEU A 102 7.30 -15.24 1.72
C LEU A 102 6.53 -13.93 1.95
N TYR A 103 6.72 -13.37 3.12
CA TYR A 103 6.15 -12.06 3.43
C TYR A 103 6.86 -10.95 2.66
N TYR A 104 6.11 -10.00 2.13
CA TYR A 104 6.64 -8.71 1.73
C TYR A 104 5.69 -7.60 2.19
N PRO A 105 6.19 -6.43 2.63
CA PRO A 105 5.34 -5.29 2.94
C PRO A 105 4.75 -4.75 1.64
N HIS A 106 3.42 -4.62 1.60
CA HIS A 106 2.76 -4.11 0.39
C HIS A 106 3.24 -2.69 0.07
N GLY A 107 3.36 -1.82 1.09
CA GLY A 107 4.03 -0.54 1.03
C GLY A 107 3.55 0.36 -0.11
N ARG A 108 4.50 0.79 -0.92
CA ARG A 108 4.45 1.79 -1.99
C ARG A 108 4.37 3.22 -1.46
N CYS A 109 4.82 4.16 -2.27
CA CYS A 109 4.60 5.58 -2.06
C CYS A 109 4.27 6.22 -3.41
N TRP A 110 3.13 6.91 -3.49
CA TRP A 110 2.70 7.61 -4.70
C TRP A 110 3.11 9.09 -4.71
N ILE A 111 3.74 9.55 -3.63
CA ILE A 111 4.28 10.90 -3.52
C ILE A 111 5.74 10.86 -3.97
N HIS A 112 6.06 11.52 -5.07
CA HIS A 112 7.42 11.51 -5.66
C HIS A 112 8.20 12.79 -5.37
N HIS A 113 7.53 13.83 -4.92
CA HIS A 113 8.14 15.11 -4.56
C HIS A 113 7.71 15.50 -3.16
N TYR A 114 8.64 15.33 -2.21
CA TYR A 114 8.42 15.77 -0.83
C TYR A 114 8.59 17.28 -0.77
N ASN A 115 7.48 18.00 -0.68
CA ASN A 115 7.51 19.42 -0.37
C ASN A 115 7.50 19.58 1.15
N ASN A 116 8.49 20.31 1.68
CA ASN A 116 8.47 20.76 3.07
C ASN A 116 7.55 21.99 3.22
N GLU A 117 6.32 21.91 2.74
CA GLU A 117 5.34 22.96 2.94
C GLU A 117 4.99 23.07 4.41
N GLU A 118 4.88 24.30 4.90
CA GLU A 118 4.41 24.57 6.25
C GLU A 118 2.96 24.08 6.40
N LYS A 119 2.70 23.31 7.46
CA LYS A 119 1.37 22.82 7.78
C LYS A 119 0.48 24.00 8.16
N SER A 120 -0.69 24.13 7.52
CA SER A 120 -1.63 25.24 7.72
C SER A 120 -3.09 24.80 7.75
N LYS A 121 -3.38 23.55 7.35
CA LYS A 121 -4.72 22.97 7.29
C LYS A 121 -4.83 21.80 8.25
N LEU A 122 -5.99 21.65 8.90
CA LEU A 122 -6.13 20.70 9.99
C LEU A 122 -6.15 19.25 9.52
N CYS A 123 -7.14 18.86 8.73
CA CYS A 123 -7.35 17.46 8.36
C CYS A 123 -7.82 17.30 6.92
N SER A 124 -7.40 16.22 6.28
CA SER A 124 -7.87 15.80 4.95
C SER A 124 -8.36 14.35 4.93
N THR A 125 -9.06 13.97 3.86
CA THR A 125 -9.36 12.57 3.53
C THR A 125 -9.60 12.38 2.04
N PHE A 126 -9.45 11.14 1.56
CA PHE A 126 -9.63 10.78 0.15
C PHE A 126 -10.67 9.68 -0.03
N ALA A 127 -11.63 9.91 -0.92
CA ALA A 127 -12.65 8.93 -1.25
C ALA A 127 -12.87 8.83 -2.78
N SER A 128 -12.56 7.67 -3.36
CA SER A 128 -12.93 7.36 -4.74
C SER A 128 -14.40 6.94 -4.83
N VAL A 129 -14.95 6.88 -6.05
CA VAL A 129 -16.32 6.37 -6.29
C VAL A 129 -16.45 4.85 -6.08
N LYS A 130 -15.36 4.12 -5.91
CA LYS A 130 -15.37 2.67 -5.67
C LYS A 130 -16.10 2.35 -4.36
N ALA A 131 -16.91 1.26 -4.36
CA ALA A 131 -17.71 0.85 -3.20
C ALA A 131 -17.64 -0.66 -2.89
N GLN A 132 -16.79 -1.43 -3.60
CA GLN A 132 -16.76 -2.89 -3.48
C GLN A 132 -16.20 -3.40 -2.15
N ALA A 133 -15.19 -2.75 -1.59
CA ALA A 133 -14.59 -3.14 -0.31
C ALA A 133 -15.22 -2.40 0.88
N LEU A 134 -15.03 -2.96 2.08
CA LEU A 134 -15.51 -2.33 3.33
C LEU A 134 -14.93 -0.93 3.52
N GLY A 135 -13.61 -0.77 3.33
CA GLY A 135 -12.95 0.51 3.45
C GLY A 135 -13.42 1.54 2.43
N HIS A 136 -13.82 1.13 1.21
CA HIS A 136 -14.44 2.05 0.25
C HIS A 136 -15.75 2.65 0.80
N ARG A 137 -16.65 1.78 1.34
CA ARG A 137 -17.92 2.23 1.90
C ARG A 137 -17.74 3.08 3.16
N LEU A 138 -16.75 2.72 4.01
CA LEU A 138 -16.42 3.50 5.18
C LEU A 138 -15.98 4.93 4.82
N ARG A 139 -15.14 5.11 3.78
CA ARG A 139 -14.76 6.44 3.29
C ARG A 139 -15.96 7.26 2.85
N HIS A 140 -16.94 6.65 2.16
CA HIS A 140 -18.18 7.34 1.77
C HIS A 140 -18.98 7.80 2.99
N GLN A 141 -19.16 6.92 3.99
CA GLN A 141 -19.88 7.26 5.23
C GLN A 141 -19.18 8.40 6.00
N ILE A 142 -17.84 8.42 6.03
CA ILE A 142 -17.07 9.49 6.67
C ILE A 142 -17.23 10.80 5.93
N VAL A 143 -17.14 10.81 4.60
CA VAL A 143 -17.40 12.01 3.80
C VAL A 143 -18.81 12.54 4.04
N ASP A 144 -19.83 11.68 4.02
CA ASP A 144 -21.22 12.09 4.21
C ASP A 144 -21.47 12.70 5.61
N ARG A 145 -20.82 12.11 6.64
CA ARG A 145 -21.01 12.54 8.02
C ARG A 145 -20.24 13.82 8.37
N PHE A 146 -19.00 13.98 7.89
CA PHE A 146 -18.07 14.96 8.45
C PHE A 146 -17.73 16.14 7.54
N LYS A 147 -17.92 16.04 6.21
CA LYS A 147 -17.52 17.09 5.26
C LYS A 147 -18.08 18.50 5.54
N ASN A 148 -19.18 18.62 6.29
CA ASN A 148 -19.83 19.89 6.59
C ASN A 148 -19.90 20.19 8.10
N THR A 149 -19.37 19.32 8.95
CA THR A 149 -19.52 19.41 10.42
C THR A 149 -18.20 19.54 11.16
N HIS A 150 -17.09 19.18 10.52
CA HIS A 150 -15.74 19.23 11.07
C HIS A 150 -14.81 19.94 10.10
N ASN A 151 -13.66 20.38 10.59
CA ASN A 151 -12.64 21.01 9.76
C ASN A 151 -11.82 19.92 9.00
N ILE A 152 -12.50 19.26 8.06
CA ILE A 152 -11.93 18.20 7.22
C ILE A 152 -12.20 18.47 5.74
N ASP A 153 -11.14 18.55 4.94
CA ASP A 153 -11.22 18.66 3.50
C ASP A 153 -11.33 17.26 2.87
N CYS A 154 -12.39 17.01 2.13
CA CYS A 154 -12.65 15.72 1.49
C CYS A 154 -12.35 15.80 -0.01
N PHE A 155 -11.45 14.93 -0.49
CA PHE A 155 -10.99 14.92 -1.89
C PHE A 155 -11.38 13.62 -2.61
N GLY A 156 -11.44 13.71 -3.95
CA GLY A 156 -11.63 12.58 -4.84
C GLY A 156 -13.01 12.51 -5.49
N GLY A 157 -13.29 11.38 -6.13
CA GLY A 157 -14.47 11.23 -6.98
C GLY A 157 -15.79 11.17 -6.22
N TYR A 158 -15.82 10.64 -4.98
CA TYR A 158 -17.06 10.54 -4.22
C TYR A 158 -17.55 11.91 -3.73
N PRO A 159 -16.71 12.75 -3.07
CA PRO A 159 -17.12 14.12 -2.72
C PRO A 159 -17.21 15.06 -3.94
N LYS A 160 -16.75 14.60 -5.13
CA LYS A 160 -16.65 15.41 -6.37
C LYS A 160 -15.75 16.64 -6.20
N ASN A 161 -14.72 16.50 -5.36
CA ASN A 161 -13.70 17.52 -5.12
C ASN A 161 -12.34 16.98 -5.58
N TYR A 162 -11.99 17.25 -6.82
CA TYR A 162 -10.78 16.73 -7.44
C TYR A 162 -9.60 17.66 -7.21
N ILE A 163 -8.44 17.07 -6.95
CA ILE A 163 -7.15 17.75 -6.95
C ILE A 163 -6.26 17.13 -8.01
N GLU A 164 -5.32 17.89 -8.54
CA GLU A 164 -4.45 17.43 -9.62
C GLU A 164 -3.43 16.41 -9.11
N LYS A 165 -2.84 16.70 -7.96
CA LYS A 165 -1.82 15.86 -7.34
C LYS A 165 -2.27 15.42 -5.96
N LYS A 166 -1.99 14.18 -5.60
CA LYS A 166 -2.35 13.64 -4.29
C LYS A 166 -1.68 14.39 -3.15
N GLU A 167 -0.42 14.79 -3.36
CA GLU A 167 0.35 15.56 -2.39
C GLU A 167 -0.31 16.89 -2.01
N ASP A 168 -1.10 17.53 -2.87
CA ASP A 168 -1.80 18.79 -2.58
C ASP A 168 -2.86 18.62 -1.48
N GLY A 169 -3.35 17.38 -1.29
CA GLY A 169 -4.27 17.04 -0.20
C GLY A 169 -3.58 16.48 1.04
N LEU A 170 -2.24 16.49 1.11
CA LEU A 170 -1.45 15.98 2.23
C LEU A 170 -0.41 16.98 2.73
N ASN A 171 0.41 17.58 1.86
CA ASN A 171 1.55 18.42 2.25
C ASN A 171 1.20 19.51 3.26
N GLY A 172 0.16 20.28 3.01
CA GLY A 172 -0.27 21.37 3.89
C GLY A 172 -1.09 20.95 5.11
N TYR A 173 -1.37 19.65 5.30
CA TYR A 173 -2.27 19.14 6.35
C TYR A 173 -1.51 18.53 7.51
N TYR A 174 -1.92 18.86 8.74
CA TYR A 174 -1.41 18.24 9.96
C TYR A 174 -1.81 16.76 10.03
N PHE A 175 -3.08 16.44 9.69
CA PHE A 175 -3.66 15.09 9.79
C PHE A 175 -4.34 14.67 8.50
N SER A 176 -4.46 13.35 8.29
CA SER A 176 -5.29 12.81 7.20
C SER A 176 -6.02 11.53 7.65
N VAL A 177 -7.34 11.48 7.46
CA VAL A 177 -8.11 10.24 7.70
C VAL A 177 -7.80 9.25 6.60
N THR A 178 -7.12 8.18 6.98
CA THR A 178 -6.49 7.21 6.08
C THR A 178 -7.07 5.82 6.32
N ILE A 179 -7.71 5.26 5.30
CA ILE A 179 -8.49 4.04 5.42
C ILE A 179 -8.03 3.02 4.38
N GLU A 180 -7.63 1.83 4.83
CA GLU A 180 -7.33 0.73 3.93
C GLU A 180 -8.60 0.13 3.30
N ASN A 181 -8.44 -0.69 2.27
CA ASN A 181 -9.58 -1.36 1.63
C ASN A 181 -10.21 -2.43 2.55
N ALA A 182 -9.41 -3.03 3.41
CA ALA A 182 -9.81 -4.01 4.41
C ALA A 182 -8.84 -4.00 5.59
N ILE A 183 -9.26 -4.53 6.75
CA ILE A 183 -8.36 -4.88 7.85
C ILE A 183 -7.95 -6.34 7.64
N VAL A 184 -6.71 -6.56 7.24
CA VAL A 184 -6.11 -7.88 7.03
C VAL A 184 -4.75 -7.90 7.72
N PRO A 185 -4.42 -8.92 8.53
CA PRO A 185 -3.10 -9.03 9.13
C PRO A 185 -1.98 -9.01 8.07
N GLY A 186 -1.05 -8.08 8.23
CA GLY A 186 0.06 -7.86 7.28
C GLY A 186 -0.21 -6.79 6.20
N TYR A 187 -1.45 -6.28 6.08
CA TYR A 187 -1.84 -5.38 4.99
C TYR A 187 -1.84 -3.91 5.40
N TRP A 188 -0.96 -3.15 4.78
CA TRP A 188 -0.92 -1.70 4.78
C TRP A 188 -0.31 -1.22 3.44
N THR A 189 -0.67 -0.04 2.97
CA THR A 189 -0.44 0.36 1.59
C THR A 189 0.12 1.77 1.46
N GLU A 190 0.23 2.22 0.20
CA GLU A 190 0.58 3.59 -0.15
C GLU A 190 -0.22 4.65 0.60
N LYS A 191 -1.41 4.33 1.07
CA LYS A 191 -2.25 5.30 1.79
C LYS A 191 -1.60 5.77 3.08
N LEU A 192 -0.99 4.83 3.80
CA LEU A 192 -0.25 5.11 5.02
C LEU A 192 1.10 5.78 4.71
N VAL A 193 1.85 5.23 3.75
CA VAL A 193 3.20 5.69 3.40
C VAL A 193 3.18 7.11 2.83
N ASP A 194 2.16 7.46 2.04
CA ASP A 194 1.99 8.80 1.49
C ASP A 194 1.78 9.87 2.59
N CYS A 195 1.10 9.50 3.69
CA CYS A 195 1.00 10.38 4.85
C CYS A 195 2.39 10.62 5.47
N PHE A 196 3.17 9.58 5.68
CA PHE A 196 4.52 9.71 6.22
C PHE A 196 5.45 10.50 5.30
N ALA A 197 5.37 10.26 3.99
CA ALA A 197 6.15 10.98 2.98
C ALA A 197 5.90 12.50 3.00
N THR A 198 4.73 12.92 3.43
CA THR A 198 4.36 14.33 3.54
C THR A 198 4.40 14.84 4.99
N LYS A 199 4.93 14.06 5.94
CA LYS A 199 4.93 14.38 7.39
C LYS A 199 3.53 14.71 7.91
N THR A 200 2.50 14.05 7.39
CA THR A 200 1.10 14.16 7.80
C THR A 200 0.79 13.02 8.75
N ILE A 201 0.20 13.28 9.90
CA ILE A 201 -0.20 12.21 10.84
C ILE A 201 -1.43 11.50 10.29
N PRO A 202 -1.36 10.18 10.00
CA PRO A 202 -2.52 9.41 9.59
C PRO A 202 -3.46 9.16 10.78
N ILE A 203 -4.74 9.44 10.60
CA ILE A 203 -5.83 8.92 11.45
C ILE A 203 -6.29 7.64 10.76
N TYR A 204 -5.80 6.50 11.25
CA TYR A 204 -5.69 5.28 10.47
C TYR A 204 -6.71 4.20 10.85
N TRP A 205 -7.34 3.65 9.81
CA TRP A 205 -8.17 2.45 9.88
C TRP A 205 -7.56 1.34 9.03
N GLY A 206 -6.96 0.36 9.70
CA GLY A 206 -6.23 -0.75 9.10
C GLY A 206 -5.65 -1.67 10.18
N ASP A 207 -4.74 -2.57 9.80
CA ASP A 207 -4.13 -3.51 10.76
C ASP A 207 -3.03 -2.85 11.61
N LYS A 208 -3.42 -2.36 12.78
CA LYS A 208 -2.52 -1.75 13.76
C LYS A 208 -1.36 -2.65 14.14
N THR A 209 -1.60 -3.95 14.32
CA THR A 209 -0.58 -4.90 14.80
C THR A 209 0.58 -5.03 13.82
N SER A 210 0.29 -5.09 12.53
CA SER A 210 1.33 -5.17 11.52
C SER A 210 2.03 -3.83 11.30
N VAL A 211 1.28 -2.73 11.24
CA VAL A 211 1.86 -1.39 11.05
C VAL A 211 2.89 -1.05 12.14
N ASN A 212 2.59 -1.34 13.40
CA ASN A 212 3.48 -1.05 14.53
C ASN A 212 4.78 -1.88 14.55
N LYS A 213 4.93 -2.87 13.67
CA LYS A 213 6.21 -3.59 13.47
C LYS A 213 7.18 -2.80 12.60
N PHE A 214 6.69 -1.88 11.79
CA PHE A 214 7.44 -1.15 10.78
C PHE A 214 7.60 0.33 11.12
N PHE A 215 6.61 0.93 11.79
CA PHE A 215 6.53 2.37 12.02
C PHE A 215 6.31 2.70 13.50
N ASP A 216 6.76 3.90 13.89
CA ASP A 216 6.54 4.42 15.23
C ASP A 216 5.04 4.74 15.42
N GLN A 217 4.41 4.00 16.34
CA GLN A 217 2.96 4.12 16.60
C GLN A 217 2.54 5.48 17.16
N ASP A 218 3.45 6.23 17.79
CA ASP A 218 3.14 7.55 18.34
C ASP A 218 2.89 8.58 17.23
N GLY A 219 3.40 8.33 16.02
CA GLY A 219 3.10 9.11 14.81
C GLY A 219 1.81 8.70 14.09
N ILE A 220 0.94 7.87 14.71
CA ILE A 220 -0.30 7.35 14.11
C ILE A 220 -1.43 7.48 15.13
N ILE A 221 -2.61 7.94 14.68
CA ILE A 221 -3.83 7.92 15.49
C ILE A 221 -4.74 6.82 14.93
N TYR A 222 -5.12 5.85 15.75
CA TYR A 222 -5.98 4.73 15.32
C TYR A 222 -7.43 4.97 15.67
N PHE A 223 -8.36 4.50 14.84
CA PHE A 223 -9.79 4.43 15.14
C PHE A 223 -10.40 3.14 14.59
N ASN A 224 -11.53 2.70 15.20
CA ASN A 224 -12.25 1.51 14.80
C ASN A 224 -13.68 1.82 14.32
N THR A 225 -14.29 2.87 14.85
CA THR A 225 -15.68 3.25 14.55
C THR A 225 -15.77 4.70 14.08
N ILE A 226 -16.86 5.02 13.36
CA ILE A 226 -17.10 6.39 12.89
C ILE A 226 -17.35 7.34 14.08
N ASP A 227 -17.94 6.87 15.18
CA ASP A 227 -18.16 7.68 16.38
C ASP A 227 -16.84 8.01 17.07
N GLU A 228 -15.95 7.03 17.23
CA GLU A 228 -14.58 7.25 17.71
C GLU A 228 -13.81 8.26 16.83
N LEU A 229 -13.96 8.15 15.49
CA LEU A 229 -13.38 9.14 14.58
C LEU A 229 -13.92 10.56 14.84
N GLY A 230 -15.22 10.70 15.11
CA GLY A 230 -15.81 11.99 15.45
C GLY A 230 -15.14 12.60 16.69
N ASP A 231 -15.00 11.82 17.76
CA ASP A 231 -14.34 12.23 19.00
C ASP A 231 -12.86 12.61 18.80
N ILE A 232 -12.20 11.96 17.85
CA ILE A 232 -10.81 12.28 17.46
C ILE A 232 -10.78 13.61 16.70
N LEU A 233 -11.65 13.80 15.70
CA LEU A 233 -11.69 15.00 14.87
C LEU A 233 -11.94 16.26 15.71
N ASP A 234 -12.77 16.17 16.76
CA ASP A 234 -13.05 17.28 17.70
C ASP A 234 -11.84 17.71 18.54
N LYS A 235 -10.82 16.82 18.68
CA LYS A 235 -9.63 17.05 19.51
C LYS A 235 -8.38 17.40 18.69
N LEU A 236 -8.49 17.44 17.35
CA LEU A 236 -7.34 17.75 16.50
C LEU A 236 -6.94 19.22 16.67
N THR A 237 -5.66 19.45 16.91
CA THR A 237 -5.06 20.78 16.95
C THR A 237 -3.64 20.77 16.39
N PRO A 238 -3.08 21.90 15.95
CA PRO A 238 -1.67 22.00 15.61
C PRO A 238 -0.73 21.63 16.76
N GLU A 239 -1.13 21.89 18.02
CA GLU A 239 -0.36 21.54 19.22
C GLU A 239 -0.25 20.01 19.35
N LEU A 240 -1.34 19.25 19.15
CA LEU A 240 -1.32 17.79 19.16
C LEU A 240 -0.38 17.22 18.08
N TYR A 241 -0.30 17.86 16.92
CA TYR A 241 0.68 17.49 15.89
C TYR A 241 2.12 17.70 16.38
N ASN A 242 2.40 18.87 16.99
CA ASN A 242 3.74 19.20 17.48
C ASN A 242 4.19 18.29 18.63
N GLU A 243 3.28 17.82 19.47
CA GLU A 243 3.57 16.82 20.53
C GLU A 243 4.06 15.49 19.95
N LYS A 244 3.71 15.18 18.69
CA LYS A 244 4.06 13.93 17.98
C LYS A 244 5.19 14.07 16.95
N ILE A 245 5.84 15.23 16.88
CA ILE A 245 6.77 15.58 15.80
C ILE A 245 7.95 14.61 15.71
N GLU A 246 8.46 14.10 16.83
CA GLU A 246 9.57 13.14 16.84
C GLU A 246 9.20 11.82 16.14
N ALA A 247 7.98 11.32 16.38
CA ALA A 247 7.48 10.11 15.72
C ALA A 247 7.15 10.36 14.25
N VAL A 248 6.68 11.57 13.90
CA VAL A 248 6.47 11.98 12.50
C VAL A 248 7.78 11.95 11.72
N GLU A 249 8.87 12.52 12.28
CA GLU A 249 10.19 12.52 11.65
C GLU A 249 10.77 11.09 11.52
N LYS A 250 10.61 10.25 12.55
CA LYS A 250 11.02 8.83 12.46
C LYS A 250 10.29 8.10 11.33
N ASN A 251 8.97 8.24 11.24
CA ASN A 251 8.19 7.59 10.20
C ASN A 251 8.53 8.12 8.80
N PHE A 252 8.77 9.42 8.67
CA PHE A 252 9.22 10.02 7.41
C PHE A 252 10.57 9.43 6.94
N ASN A 253 11.53 9.23 7.84
CA ASN A 253 12.84 8.66 7.51
C ASN A 253 12.76 7.19 7.03
N LEU A 254 11.69 6.46 7.38
CA LEU A 254 11.46 5.08 6.96
C LEU A 254 10.78 4.96 5.59
N VAL A 255 10.24 6.05 5.04
CA VAL A 255 9.46 6.02 3.79
C VAL A 255 10.24 5.37 2.64
N GLU A 256 11.52 5.71 2.49
CA GLU A 256 12.32 5.23 1.37
C GLU A 256 12.44 3.70 1.33
N GLU A 257 12.47 3.05 2.49
CA GLU A 257 12.56 1.59 2.60
C GLU A 257 11.32 0.88 2.03
N TYR A 258 10.16 1.54 2.04
CA TYR A 258 8.88 0.95 1.67
C TYR A 258 8.25 1.58 0.43
N THR A 259 8.99 2.42 -0.28
CA THR A 259 8.49 3.12 -1.47
C THR A 259 8.25 2.16 -2.64
N ILE A 260 9.16 1.22 -2.87
CA ILE A 260 9.11 0.27 -4.01
C ILE A 260 9.20 -1.15 -3.47
N PRO A 261 8.10 -1.93 -3.49
CA PRO A 261 8.10 -3.32 -3.01
C PRO A 261 9.14 -4.21 -3.67
N GLU A 262 9.40 -4.00 -4.95
CA GLU A 262 10.40 -4.75 -5.71
C GLU A 262 11.81 -4.59 -5.14
N ASP A 263 12.18 -3.38 -4.77
CA ASP A 263 13.48 -3.09 -4.17
C ASP A 263 13.60 -3.75 -2.80
N TRP A 264 12.53 -3.70 -2.01
CA TRP A 264 12.46 -4.40 -0.73
C TRP A 264 12.60 -5.92 -0.91
N ILE A 265 11.87 -6.51 -1.88
CA ILE A 265 11.93 -7.94 -2.20
C ILE A 265 13.35 -8.33 -2.63
N TYR A 266 14.01 -7.53 -3.48
CA TYR A 266 15.37 -7.79 -3.93
C TYR A 266 16.37 -7.82 -2.77
N LEU A 267 16.27 -6.87 -1.84
CA LEU A 267 17.19 -6.77 -0.70
C LEU A 267 16.97 -7.87 0.34
N ASN A 268 15.74 -8.33 0.53
CA ASN A 268 15.40 -9.32 1.57
C ASN A 268 15.41 -10.77 1.05
N TYR A 269 15.17 -10.97 -0.26
CA TYR A 269 15.12 -12.29 -0.90
C TYR A 269 16.00 -12.34 -2.16
N PRO A 270 17.33 -12.05 -2.06
CA PRO A 270 18.20 -11.99 -3.23
C PRO A 270 18.23 -13.30 -4.01
N PHE A 271 18.02 -14.44 -3.35
CA PHE A 271 17.97 -15.76 -3.96
C PHE A 271 16.85 -15.92 -5.01
N LEU A 272 15.84 -15.05 -5.01
CA LEU A 272 14.80 -15.05 -6.03
C LEU A 272 15.30 -14.51 -7.38
N PHE A 273 16.46 -13.87 -7.41
CA PHE A 273 17.01 -13.17 -8.58
C PHE A 273 18.32 -13.76 -9.10
N ASP A 274 18.83 -14.79 -8.45
CA ASP A 274 20.08 -15.49 -8.82
C ASP A 274 19.90 -16.48 -10.01
#